data_d68bcc429250950ba36100b9a67c4bb0
#
_entry.id   d68bcc429250950ba36100b9a67c4bb0
#
_cell.length_a   1.000
_cell.length_b   1.000
_cell.length_c   1.000
_cell.angle_alpha   90.00
_cell.angle_beta   90.00
_cell.angle_gamma   90.00
#
_symmetry.space_group_name_H-M   'P 1'
#
loop_
_entity.id
_entity.type
_entity.pdbx_description
1 polymer ?
#
loop_
_entity_poly.entity_id
_entity_poly.type
_entity_poly.pdbx_seq_one_letter_code
_entity_poly.pdbx_strand_id
1 'polypeptide(L)'
;MLKKIAFCAILLLPLPLTVHALEAKKNNSAGELNWSVQASWPIPAKPIDIAQTLDNKKVFILAADAKVYIFTPDGTQLGVLPVDPNVNAIDIAARGETLYLVNNKTNTYSAIDVSFNQKIDIVGAPVRGKVDAPVTLVLFSDFECPWCAKLEPVLAELLAKNPDKLRIIFKHMPLPMHPYAEPAASAAIAAQKQGKFWEMHDILFQTTNWTPNTIDEAAVRIGLDMNKFRADLASPEVQAQLTKDRSDAQAADVNATPSIFINSKPVKDRSLQNLQKMLTEALGTVGGAK
;
A
#
# COMPACT_ATOMS: atom_id res chain seq x y z
N MET A 1 -3.04 -66.95 29.93
CA MET A 1 -3.29 -66.80 28.49
C MET A 1 -3.49 -65.31 28.22
N LEU A 2 -2.41 -64.60 27.83
CA LEU A 2 -2.47 -63.17 27.47
C LEU A 2 -2.58 -63.07 25.94
N LYS A 3 -3.68 -62.52 25.44
CA LYS A 3 -3.83 -62.16 24.00
C LYS A 3 -3.16 -60.80 23.74
N LYS A 4 -2.11 -60.83 22.91
CA LYS A 4 -1.46 -59.63 22.37
C LYS A 4 -2.38 -59.05 21.29
N ILE A 5 -2.82 -57.81 21.50
CA ILE A 5 -3.53 -57.02 20.47
C ILE A 5 -2.42 -56.24 19.75
N ALA A 6 -2.23 -56.56 18.46
CA ALA A 6 -1.33 -55.80 17.58
C ALA A 6 -2.01 -54.53 17.09
N PHE A 7 -1.49 -53.38 17.47
CA PHE A 7 -1.89 -52.06 16.94
C PHE A 7 -1.17 -51.85 15.59
N CYS A 8 -1.93 -51.90 14.52
CA CYS A 8 -1.44 -51.58 13.17
C CYS A 8 -1.48 -50.05 13.01
N ALA A 9 -0.34 -49.38 13.17
CA ALA A 9 -0.21 -47.98 12.89
C ALA A 9 -0.17 -47.74 11.37
N ILE A 10 -1.24 -47.19 10.83
CA ILE A 10 -1.27 -46.72 9.43
C ILE A 10 -0.45 -45.45 9.36
N LEU A 11 0.74 -45.53 8.80
CA LEU A 11 1.58 -44.41 8.47
C LEU A 11 0.98 -43.73 7.24
N LEU A 12 0.25 -42.63 7.42
CA LEU A 12 -0.12 -41.72 6.35
C LEU A 12 1.12 -40.94 5.91
N LEU A 13 1.79 -41.43 4.86
CA LEU A 13 2.82 -40.67 4.14
C LEU A 13 2.13 -39.48 3.45
N PRO A 14 2.60 -38.25 3.64
CA PRO A 14 2.13 -37.14 2.84
C PRO A 14 2.55 -37.38 1.38
N LEU A 15 1.58 -37.46 0.49
CA LEU A 15 1.83 -37.40 -0.95
C LEU A 15 2.55 -36.08 -1.25
N PRO A 16 3.70 -36.09 -1.93
CA PRO A 16 4.33 -34.86 -2.38
C PRO A 16 3.38 -34.22 -3.39
N LEU A 17 2.91 -33.01 -3.07
CA LEU A 17 2.37 -32.09 -4.06
C LEU A 17 3.51 -31.85 -5.06
N THR A 18 3.48 -32.56 -6.20
CA THR A 18 4.34 -32.26 -7.32
C THR A 18 3.92 -30.90 -7.86
N VAL A 19 4.57 -29.85 -7.34
CA VAL A 19 4.64 -28.58 -8.05
C VAL A 19 5.28 -28.91 -9.38
N HIS A 20 4.50 -28.92 -10.47
CA HIS A 20 5.04 -29.03 -11.81
C HIS A 20 5.94 -27.81 -11.99
N ALA A 21 7.25 -28.07 -11.97
CA ALA A 21 8.24 -27.07 -12.29
C ALA A 21 7.85 -26.42 -13.63
N LEU A 22 7.90 -25.07 -13.67
CA LEU A 22 7.81 -24.29 -14.89
C LEU A 22 8.65 -24.99 -15.97
N GLU A 23 7.99 -25.50 -17.02
CA GLU A 23 8.73 -25.96 -18.19
C GLU A 23 9.56 -24.81 -18.71
N ALA A 24 10.86 -25.03 -18.84
CA ALA A 24 11.82 -24.05 -19.30
C ALA A 24 11.28 -23.37 -20.57
N LYS A 25 11.41 -22.04 -20.67
CA LYS A 25 11.00 -21.22 -21.82
C LYS A 25 11.44 -21.88 -23.12
N LYS A 26 10.53 -22.60 -23.79
CA LYS A 26 10.77 -23.17 -25.10
C LYS A 26 10.41 -22.11 -26.12
N ASN A 27 11.42 -21.57 -26.80
CA ASN A 27 11.17 -20.66 -27.91
C ASN A 27 10.65 -21.47 -29.08
N ASN A 28 9.50 -21.07 -29.62
CA ASN A 28 8.87 -21.67 -30.78
C ASN A 28 8.85 -20.67 -31.92
N SER A 29 8.81 -21.13 -33.16
CA SER A 29 8.66 -20.28 -34.34
C SER A 29 7.84 -20.98 -35.42
N ALA A 30 7.02 -20.19 -36.16
CA ALA A 30 6.29 -20.63 -37.33
C ALA A 30 6.24 -19.45 -38.33
N GLY A 31 7.00 -19.55 -39.42
CA GLY A 31 7.18 -18.46 -40.35
C GLY A 31 7.80 -17.24 -39.67
N GLU A 32 7.16 -16.07 -39.74
CA GLU A 32 7.60 -14.84 -39.07
C GLU A 32 7.19 -14.74 -37.60
N LEU A 33 6.34 -15.65 -37.10
CA LEU A 33 5.86 -15.65 -35.72
C LEU A 33 6.81 -16.42 -34.81
N ASN A 34 7.23 -15.74 -33.72
CA ASN A 34 7.97 -16.34 -32.62
C ASN A 34 7.17 -16.19 -31.34
N TRP A 35 7.10 -17.23 -30.51
CA TRP A 35 6.41 -17.16 -29.21
C TRP A 35 7.12 -17.99 -28.15
N SER A 36 6.90 -17.61 -26.91
CA SER A 36 7.33 -18.40 -25.75
C SER A 36 6.29 -18.29 -24.63
N VAL A 37 6.12 -19.37 -23.86
CA VAL A 37 5.30 -19.35 -22.66
C VAL A 37 6.03 -18.53 -21.58
N GLN A 38 5.44 -17.44 -21.15
CA GLN A 38 6.02 -16.57 -20.11
C GLN A 38 5.73 -17.11 -18.70
N ALA A 39 4.51 -17.58 -18.47
CA ALA A 39 4.06 -18.17 -17.21
C ALA A 39 2.95 -19.18 -17.47
N SER A 40 2.85 -20.18 -16.61
CA SER A 40 1.75 -21.14 -16.59
C SER A 40 1.58 -21.63 -15.16
N TRP A 41 0.37 -21.55 -14.63
CA TRP A 41 0.05 -21.94 -13.26
C TRP A 41 -1.39 -22.47 -13.14
N PRO A 42 -1.68 -23.36 -12.17
CA PRO A 42 -3.00 -23.92 -12.00
C PRO A 42 -3.99 -22.91 -11.44
N ILE A 43 -5.24 -22.97 -11.93
CA ILE A 43 -6.37 -22.19 -11.41
C ILE A 43 -7.20 -23.13 -10.52
N PRO A 44 -7.66 -22.67 -9.33
CA PRO A 44 -8.36 -23.53 -8.35
C PRO A 44 -9.68 -24.13 -8.83
N ALA A 45 -10.36 -23.48 -9.79
CA ALA A 45 -11.63 -23.94 -10.37
C ALA A 45 -11.68 -23.65 -11.87
N LYS A 46 -12.67 -24.22 -12.58
CA LYS A 46 -12.83 -24.04 -14.04
C LYS A 46 -12.99 -22.55 -14.38
N PRO A 47 -12.08 -21.93 -15.16
CA PRO A 47 -12.19 -20.54 -15.53
C PRO A 47 -13.36 -20.31 -16.50
N ILE A 48 -14.01 -19.15 -16.35
CA ILE A 48 -15.09 -18.65 -17.21
C ILE A 48 -14.59 -17.46 -18.02
N ASP A 49 -13.92 -16.50 -17.34
CA ASP A 49 -13.46 -15.26 -17.96
C ASP A 49 -12.21 -14.74 -17.26
N ILE A 50 -11.47 -13.85 -17.92
CA ILE A 50 -10.21 -13.29 -17.45
C ILE A 50 -10.13 -11.80 -17.78
N ALA A 51 -9.66 -11.00 -16.80
CA ALA A 51 -9.26 -9.63 -17.00
C ALA A 51 -7.87 -9.38 -16.39
N GLN A 52 -7.04 -8.58 -17.06
CA GLN A 52 -5.69 -8.25 -16.60
C GLN A 52 -5.50 -6.74 -16.54
N THR A 53 -4.85 -6.26 -15.49
CA THR A 53 -4.55 -4.83 -15.34
C THR A 53 -3.59 -4.35 -16.43
N LEU A 54 -3.72 -3.09 -16.86
CA LEU A 54 -2.86 -2.51 -17.91
C LEU A 54 -1.38 -2.38 -17.48
N ASP A 55 -1.12 -2.31 -16.18
CA ASP A 55 0.24 -2.32 -15.62
C ASP A 55 0.84 -3.73 -15.48
N ASN A 56 0.12 -4.75 -15.92
CA ASN A 56 0.48 -6.17 -15.85
C ASN A 56 0.80 -6.68 -14.44
N LYS A 57 0.29 -6.04 -13.38
CA LYS A 57 0.56 -6.47 -12.00
C LYS A 57 -0.46 -7.46 -11.44
N LYS A 58 -1.68 -7.51 -11.99
CA LYS A 58 -2.77 -8.34 -11.46
C LYS A 58 -3.58 -9.01 -12.57
N VAL A 59 -3.95 -10.25 -12.32
CA VAL A 59 -4.81 -11.08 -13.17
C VAL A 59 -6.04 -11.47 -12.37
N PHE A 60 -7.22 -11.19 -12.89
CA PHE A 60 -8.52 -11.52 -12.31
C PHE A 60 -9.15 -12.64 -13.12
N ILE A 61 -9.55 -13.73 -12.47
CA ILE A 61 -10.13 -14.91 -13.14
C ILE A 61 -11.47 -15.21 -12.50
N LEU A 62 -12.53 -15.03 -13.27
CA LEU A 62 -13.86 -15.53 -12.91
C LEU A 62 -13.89 -17.04 -13.09
N ALA A 63 -14.37 -17.76 -12.09
CA ALA A 63 -14.44 -19.21 -12.13
C ALA A 63 -15.86 -19.75 -11.87
N ALA A 64 -16.10 -20.99 -12.26
CA ALA A 64 -17.41 -21.66 -12.21
C ALA A 64 -17.91 -21.92 -10.78
N ASP A 65 -17.08 -21.73 -9.76
CA ASP A 65 -17.45 -21.83 -8.35
C ASP A 65 -17.95 -20.51 -7.76
N ALA A 66 -18.38 -19.57 -8.62
CA ALA A 66 -18.90 -18.24 -8.26
C ALA A 66 -17.88 -17.38 -7.48
N LYS A 67 -16.62 -17.41 -7.93
CA LYS A 67 -15.55 -16.58 -7.36
C LYS A 67 -14.72 -15.93 -8.45
N VAL A 68 -14.19 -14.75 -8.11
CA VAL A 68 -13.10 -14.12 -8.85
C VAL A 68 -11.81 -14.33 -8.06
N TYR A 69 -10.89 -15.08 -8.62
CA TYR A 69 -9.54 -15.28 -8.09
C TYR A 69 -8.62 -14.19 -8.62
N ILE A 70 -7.80 -13.63 -7.74
CA ILE A 70 -6.90 -12.52 -8.07
C ILE A 70 -5.47 -13.00 -7.84
N PHE A 71 -4.64 -12.89 -8.88
CA PHE A 71 -3.25 -13.35 -8.88
C PHE A 71 -2.30 -12.25 -9.34
N THR A 72 -1.03 -12.40 -8.99
CA THR A 72 0.07 -11.77 -9.73
C THR A 72 0.35 -12.55 -11.02
N PRO A 73 1.04 -11.99 -12.02
CA PRO A 73 1.33 -12.69 -13.28
C PRO A 73 2.17 -13.95 -13.13
N ASP A 74 2.89 -14.12 -12.02
CA ASP A 74 3.64 -15.34 -11.70
C ASP A 74 2.79 -16.43 -11.03
N GLY A 75 1.49 -16.16 -10.80
CA GLY A 75 0.54 -17.12 -10.22
C GLY A 75 0.43 -17.05 -8.69
N THR A 76 1.05 -16.08 -8.02
CA THR A 76 0.85 -15.88 -6.59
C THR A 76 -0.56 -15.34 -6.34
N GLN A 77 -1.36 -16.06 -5.56
CA GLN A 77 -2.74 -15.65 -5.25
C GLN A 77 -2.75 -14.48 -4.26
N LEU A 78 -3.37 -13.37 -4.66
CA LEU A 78 -3.53 -12.16 -3.87
C LEU A 78 -4.83 -12.15 -3.07
N GLY A 79 -5.89 -12.77 -3.61
CA GLY A 79 -7.19 -12.78 -2.95
C GLY A 79 -8.23 -13.56 -3.72
N VAL A 80 -9.41 -13.67 -3.11
CA VAL A 80 -10.60 -14.30 -3.69
C VAL A 80 -11.81 -13.48 -3.32
N LEU A 81 -12.62 -13.13 -4.31
CA LEU A 81 -13.86 -12.38 -4.13
C LEU A 81 -15.06 -13.29 -4.50
N PRO A 82 -16.00 -13.59 -3.59
CA PRO A 82 -17.23 -14.27 -3.93
C PRO A 82 -18.13 -13.35 -4.78
N VAL A 83 -18.74 -13.91 -5.81
CA VAL A 83 -19.67 -13.20 -6.71
C VAL A 83 -20.97 -14.00 -6.85
N ASP A 84 -22.00 -13.37 -7.46
CA ASP A 84 -23.24 -14.10 -7.79
C ASP A 84 -22.91 -15.22 -8.82
N PRO A 85 -23.46 -16.44 -8.67
CA PRO A 85 -23.17 -17.57 -9.54
C PRO A 85 -23.60 -17.38 -11.00
N ASN A 86 -24.41 -16.36 -11.30
CA ASN A 86 -24.82 -16.02 -12.65
C ASN A 86 -23.98 -14.88 -13.27
N VAL A 87 -22.93 -14.45 -12.60
CA VAL A 87 -21.90 -13.58 -13.23
C VAL A 87 -21.17 -14.42 -14.29
N ASN A 88 -21.12 -13.90 -15.51
CA ASN A 88 -20.57 -14.61 -16.66
C ASN A 88 -19.52 -13.82 -17.44
N ALA A 89 -19.29 -12.56 -17.09
CA ALA A 89 -18.22 -11.74 -17.65
C ALA A 89 -17.67 -10.76 -16.61
N ILE A 90 -16.37 -10.49 -16.71
CA ILE A 90 -15.67 -9.51 -15.88
C ILE A 90 -14.81 -8.60 -16.72
N ASP A 91 -14.56 -7.40 -16.22
CA ASP A 91 -13.51 -6.50 -16.70
C ASP A 91 -12.91 -5.76 -15.51
N ILE A 92 -11.77 -5.09 -15.71
CA ILE A 92 -11.03 -4.44 -14.63
C ILE A 92 -10.55 -3.05 -15.05
N ALA A 93 -10.65 -2.07 -14.14
CA ALA A 93 -10.00 -0.78 -14.33
C ALA A 93 -8.48 -0.92 -14.42
N ALA A 94 -7.83 0.05 -15.04
CA ALA A 94 -6.43 0.01 -15.49
C ALA A 94 -5.41 -0.53 -14.45
N ARG A 95 -5.64 -0.25 -13.16
CA ARG A 95 -4.76 -0.69 -12.05
C ARG A 95 -5.41 -1.72 -11.13
N GLY A 96 -6.60 -2.21 -11.46
CA GLY A 96 -7.33 -3.18 -10.65
C GLY A 96 -8.10 -2.57 -9.47
N GLU A 97 -8.37 -1.26 -9.50
CA GLU A 97 -9.10 -0.56 -8.43
C GLU A 97 -10.61 -0.71 -8.50
N THR A 98 -11.15 -1.09 -9.67
CA THR A 98 -12.58 -1.35 -9.85
C THR A 98 -12.77 -2.59 -10.71
N LEU A 99 -13.46 -3.59 -10.17
CA LEU A 99 -13.86 -4.79 -10.89
C LEU A 99 -15.28 -4.60 -11.41
N TYR A 100 -15.48 -4.82 -12.71
CA TYR A 100 -16.76 -4.77 -13.38
C TYR A 100 -17.31 -6.17 -13.57
N LEU A 101 -18.60 -6.37 -13.26
CA LEU A 101 -19.26 -7.66 -13.35
C LEU A 101 -20.53 -7.54 -14.21
N VAL A 102 -20.78 -8.54 -15.03
CA VAL A 102 -22.03 -8.69 -15.77
C VAL A 102 -22.72 -9.96 -15.32
N ASN A 103 -23.99 -9.83 -14.90
CA ASN A 103 -24.86 -10.93 -14.49
C ASN A 103 -25.93 -11.14 -15.57
N ASN A 104 -25.89 -12.29 -16.23
CA ASN A 104 -26.77 -12.60 -17.37
C ASN A 104 -28.17 -13.08 -16.95
N LYS A 105 -28.39 -13.45 -15.69
CA LYS A 105 -29.71 -13.82 -15.18
C LYS A 105 -30.54 -12.59 -14.79
N THR A 106 -29.91 -11.61 -14.19
CA THR A 106 -30.57 -10.38 -13.74
C THR A 106 -30.45 -9.25 -14.72
N ASN A 107 -29.65 -9.40 -15.79
CA ASN A 107 -29.31 -8.38 -16.77
C ASN A 107 -28.71 -7.13 -16.11
N THR A 108 -27.83 -7.33 -15.12
CA THR A 108 -27.23 -6.23 -14.36
C THR A 108 -25.73 -6.11 -14.59
N TYR A 109 -25.27 -4.88 -14.62
CA TYR A 109 -23.86 -4.48 -14.47
C TYR A 109 -23.61 -4.05 -13.03
N SER A 110 -22.46 -4.42 -12.48
CA SER A 110 -22.00 -3.98 -11.17
C SER A 110 -20.56 -3.54 -11.24
N ALA A 111 -20.22 -2.46 -10.53
CA ALA A 111 -18.86 -2.00 -10.32
C ALA A 111 -18.50 -2.18 -8.84
N ILE A 112 -17.44 -2.91 -8.56
CA ILE A 112 -16.98 -3.23 -7.20
C ILE A 112 -15.61 -2.60 -6.98
N ASP A 113 -15.50 -1.80 -5.92
CA ASP A 113 -14.19 -1.28 -5.49
C ASP A 113 -13.32 -2.41 -4.94
N VAL A 114 -12.14 -2.57 -5.51
CA VAL A 114 -11.13 -3.53 -5.07
C VAL A 114 -9.95 -2.76 -4.47
N SER A 115 -9.50 -3.17 -3.31
CA SER A 115 -8.29 -2.64 -2.69
C SER A 115 -7.55 -3.73 -1.94
N PHE A 116 -6.22 -3.61 -1.89
CA PHE A 116 -5.35 -4.56 -1.19
C PHE A 116 -4.74 -3.86 0.02
N ASN A 117 -4.74 -4.55 1.16
CA ASN A 117 -4.04 -4.05 2.33
C ASN A 117 -2.53 -4.03 2.08
N GLN A 118 -1.89 -2.92 2.41
CA GLN A 118 -0.46 -2.70 2.18
C GLN A 118 0.30 -2.83 3.49
N LYS A 119 1.35 -3.64 3.51
CA LYS A 119 2.30 -3.68 4.63
C LYS A 119 3.35 -2.59 4.42
N ILE A 120 3.25 -1.51 5.19
CA ILE A 120 4.18 -0.38 5.10
C ILE A 120 5.09 -0.44 6.33
N ASP A 121 6.40 -0.40 6.12
CA ASP A 121 7.36 -0.30 7.21
C ASP A 121 7.34 1.13 7.79
N ILE A 122 7.06 1.22 9.08
CA ILE A 122 6.96 2.47 9.83
C ILE A 122 8.11 2.69 10.80
N VAL A 123 9.09 1.77 10.83
CA VAL A 123 10.23 1.87 11.75
C VAL A 123 11.06 3.11 11.44
N GLY A 124 11.30 3.92 12.48
CA GLY A 124 12.06 5.17 12.37
C GLY A 124 11.31 6.35 11.74
N ALA A 125 10.09 6.16 11.24
CA ALA A 125 9.29 7.24 10.69
C ALA A 125 8.73 8.16 11.80
N PRO A 126 8.58 9.47 11.54
CA PRO A 126 8.01 10.41 12.49
C PRO A 126 6.57 10.05 12.87
N VAL A 127 6.26 10.15 14.16
CA VAL A 127 4.94 9.85 14.73
C VAL A 127 4.34 11.10 15.33
N ARG A 128 3.09 11.42 14.96
CA ARG A 128 2.25 12.42 15.64
C ARG A 128 1.08 11.74 16.33
N GLY A 129 0.81 12.08 17.57
CA GLY A 129 -0.20 11.42 18.42
C GLY A 129 0.44 10.39 19.35
N LYS A 130 -0.42 9.56 19.98
CA LYS A 130 0.02 8.58 20.98
C LYS A 130 0.70 7.39 20.28
N VAL A 131 1.95 7.10 20.64
CA VAL A 131 2.81 6.11 19.96
C VAL A 131 2.18 4.71 19.92
N ASP A 132 1.43 4.33 20.97
CA ASP A 132 0.75 3.04 21.10
C ASP A 132 -0.74 3.09 20.74
N ALA A 133 -1.19 4.14 20.03
CA ALA A 133 -2.57 4.24 19.57
C ALA A 133 -2.96 3.03 18.70
N PRO A 134 -4.18 2.48 18.90
CA PRO A 134 -4.62 1.25 18.22
C PRO A 134 -4.82 1.40 16.71
N VAL A 135 -5.04 2.63 16.22
CA VAL A 135 -5.19 2.90 14.79
C VAL A 135 -3.99 3.69 14.29
N THR A 136 -3.37 3.20 13.24
CA THR A 136 -2.25 3.87 12.55
C THR A 136 -2.72 4.42 11.22
N LEU A 137 -2.55 5.73 11.01
CA LEU A 137 -2.66 6.37 9.72
C LEU A 137 -1.25 6.58 9.17
N VAL A 138 -0.92 5.99 8.02
CA VAL A 138 0.34 6.25 7.31
C VAL A 138 0.04 7.23 6.18
N LEU A 139 0.79 8.32 6.14
CA LEU A 139 0.69 9.39 5.15
C LEU A 139 1.97 9.45 4.31
N PHE A 140 1.88 9.21 3.02
CA PHE A 140 2.92 9.59 2.06
C PHE A 140 2.65 11.00 1.56
N SER A 141 3.62 11.90 1.75
CA SER A 141 3.40 13.33 1.55
C SER A 141 4.62 14.04 0.97
N ASP A 142 4.36 15.21 0.40
CA ASP A 142 5.31 16.10 -0.25
C ASP A 142 5.06 17.53 0.24
N PHE A 143 6.08 18.18 0.77
CA PHE A 143 5.96 19.51 1.37
C PHE A 143 5.61 20.63 0.38
N GLU A 144 5.97 20.46 -0.89
CA GLU A 144 5.65 21.43 -1.94
C GLU A 144 4.31 21.15 -2.62
N CYS A 145 3.68 19.99 -2.34
CA CYS A 145 2.41 19.62 -2.93
C CYS A 145 1.23 20.40 -2.29
N PRO A 146 0.48 21.19 -3.06
CA PRO A 146 -0.62 22.00 -2.52
C PRO A 146 -1.78 21.14 -1.98
N TRP A 147 -1.96 19.91 -2.50
CA TRP A 147 -2.97 18.99 -1.99
C TRP A 147 -2.57 18.37 -0.65
N CYS A 148 -1.26 18.18 -0.41
CA CYS A 148 -0.73 17.77 0.88
C CYS A 148 -0.97 18.87 1.92
N ALA A 149 -0.61 20.10 1.61
CA ALA A 149 -0.85 21.25 2.48
C ALA A 149 -2.34 21.41 2.86
N LYS A 150 -3.25 21.22 1.90
CA LYS A 150 -4.71 21.26 2.15
C LYS A 150 -5.21 20.13 3.04
N LEU A 151 -4.50 19.01 3.11
CA LEU A 151 -4.89 17.88 3.94
C LEU A 151 -4.49 18.06 5.41
N GLU A 152 -3.45 18.82 5.70
CA GLU A 152 -2.91 19.00 7.06
C GLU A 152 -3.97 19.43 8.09
N PRO A 153 -4.81 20.46 7.86
CA PRO A 153 -5.85 20.84 8.82
C PRO A 153 -6.88 19.72 9.06
N VAL A 154 -7.18 18.90 8.04
CA VAL A 154 -8.09 17.75 8.16
C VAL A 154 -7.50 16.69 9.09
N LEU A 155 -6.20 16.38 8.92
CA LEU A 155 -5.49 15.42 9.76
C LEU A 155 -5.32 15.91 11.19
N ALA A 156 -5.04 17.21 11.38
CA ALA A 156 -4.97 17.83 12.69
C ALA A 156 -6.32 17.74 13.44
N GLU A 157 -7.42 18.01 12.76
CA GLU A 157 -8.77 17.89 13.33
C GLU A 157 -9.11 16.43 13.64
N LEU A 158 -8.79 15.49 12.74
CA LEU A 158 -8.99 14.05 12.97
C LEU A 158 -8.24 13.58 14.22
N LEU A 159 -6.98 13.98 14.37
CA LEU A 159 -6.15 13.62 15.51
C LEU A 159 -6.68 14.25 16.81
N ALA A 160 -7.07 15.52 16.77
CA ALA A 160 -7.64 16.21 17.93
C ALA A 160 -8.93 15.56 18.44
N LYS A 161 -9.77 15.04 17.55
CA LYS A 161 -10.98 14.28 17.90
C LYS A 161 -10.69 12.86 18.42
N ASN A 162 -9.48 12.33 18.19
CA ASN A 162 -9.12 10.95 18.50
C ASN A 162 -7.73 10.83 19.17
N PRO A 163 -7.41 11.57 20.23
CA PRO A 163 -6.05 11.73 20.76
C PRO A 163 -5.43 10.40 21.26
N ASP A 164 -6.25 9.48 21.81
CA ASP A 164 -5.79 8.18 22.34
C ASP A 164 -6.00 7.01 21.36
N LYS A 165 -6.64 7.26 20.22
CA LYS A 165 -7.08 6.23 19.29
C LYS A 165 -6.32 6.21 17.99
N LEU A 166 -5.69 7.34 17.62
CA LEU A 166 -5.02 7.56 16.37
C LEU A 166 -3.58 7.99 16.56
N ARG A 167 -2.68 7.41 15.75
CA ARG A 167 -1.35 7.96 15.47
C ARG A 167 -1.18 8.16 13.97
N ILE A 168 -0.46 9.22 13.60
CA ILE A 168 -0.12 9.55 12.23
C ILE A 168 1.38 9.30 12.04
N ILE A 169 1.72 8.51 11.03
CA ILE A 169 3.08 8.20 10.59
C ILE A 169 3.32 8.97 9.29
N PHE A 170 4.38 9.77 9.27
CA PHE A 170 4.75 10.52 8.07
C PHE A 170 5.80 9.76 7.27
N LYS A 171 5.60 9.67 5.95
CA LYS A 171 6.54 9.09 4.98
C LYS A 171 6.80 10.10 3.88
N HIS A 172 8.06 10.32 3.59
CA HIS A 172 8.46 11.28 2.55
C HIS A 172 8.24 10.71 1.16
N MET A 173 7.55 11.46 0.31
CA MET A 173 7.38 11.15 -1.10
C MET A 173 7.52 12.41 -1.96
N PRO A 174 8.72 12.98 -2.04
CA PRO A 174 8.96 14.15 -2.88
C PRO A 174 8.75 13.80 -4.36
N LEU A 175 7.90 14.59 -5.04
CA LEU A 175 7.56 14.37 -6.44
C LEU A 175 8.56 15.07 -7.35
N PRO A 176 8.97 14.46 -8.47
CA PRO A 176 10.00 15.04 -9.36
C PRO A 176 9.62 16.38 -10.00
N MET A 177 8.32 16.70 -10.09
CA MET A 177 7.83 17.97 -10.62
C MET A 177 7.94 19.14 -9.64
N HIS A 178 8.25 18.87 -8.36
CA HIS A 178 8.36 19.85 -7.29
C HIS A 178 9.84 20.08 -6.95
N PRO A 179 10.46 21.19 -7.39
CA PRO A 179 11.90 21.39 -7.29
C PRO A 179 12.42 21.50 -5.84
N TYR A 180 11.58 21.93 -4.90
CA TYR A 180 11.94 22.04 -3.49
C TYR A 180 11.49 20.84 -2.64
N ALA A 181 10.75 19.89 -3.18
CA ALA A 181 10.20 18.77 -2.41
C ALA A 181 11.28 17.86 -1.79
N GLU A 182 12.33 17.50 -2.56
CA GLU A 182 13.43 16.67 -2.04
C GLU A 182 14.32 17.43 -1.05
N PRO A 183 14.73 18.69 -1.31
CA PRO A 183 15.40 19.51 -0.30
C PRO A 183 14.59 19.67 1.00
N ALA A 184 13.27 19.89 0.90
CA ALA A 184 12.40 20.03 2.06
C ALA A 184 12.27 18.70 2.85
N ALA A 185 12.14 17.58 2.16
CA ALA A 185 12.13 16.27 2.80
C ALA A 185 13.45 15.97 3.53
N SER A 186 14.59 16.27 2.88
CA SER A 186 15.92 16.14 3.50
C SER A 186 16.05 17.02 4.76
N ALA A 187 15.53 18.24 4.70
CA ALA A 187 15.52 19.16 5.82
C ALA A 187 14.67 18.65 7.00
N ALA A 188 13.50 18.08 6.72
CA ALA A 188 12.65 17.50 7.75
C ALA A 188 13.31 16.28 8.42
N ILE A 189 13.99 15.43 7.67
CA ILE A 189 14.76 14.29 8.22
C ILE A 189 15.95 14.80 9.05
N ALA A 190 16.69 15.81 8.58
CA ALA A 190 17.77 16.41 9.35
C ALA A 190 17.25 17.06 10.66
N ALA A 191 16.09 17.72 10.63
CA ALA A 191 15.43 18.25 11.82
C ALA A 191 14.97 17.13 12.78
N GLN A 192 14.54 15.96 12.26
CA GLN A 192 14.20 14.78 13.06
C GLN A 192 15.39 14.29 13.88
N LYS A 193 16.61 14.32 13.35
CA LYS A 193 17.83 13.94 14.07
C LYS A 193 18.13 14.88 15.26
N GLN A 194 17.51 16.06 15.29
CA GLN A 194 17.53 17.01 16.40
C GLN A 194 16.22 17.04 17.22
N GLY A 195 15.30 16.08 16.97
CA GLY A 195 14.02 15.96 17.68
C GLY A 195 12.98 17.00 17.29
N LYS A 196 13.17 17.71 16.16
CA LYS A 196 12.32 18.84 15.73
C LYS A 196 11.65 18.60 14.37
N PHE A 197 11.29 17.34 14.09
CA PHE A 197 10.61 16.99 12.83
C PHE A 197 9.31 17.76 12.66
N TRP A 198 8.45 17.78 13.68
CA TRP A 198 7.11 18.35 13.54
C TRP A 198 7.10 19.87 13.47
N GLU A 199 8.04 20.53 14.14
CA GLU A 199 8.25 21.97 14.00
C GLU A 199 8.69 22.33 12.57
N MET A 200 9.62 21.56 11.99
CA MET A 200 10.04 21.73 10.61
C MET A 200 8.88 21.45 9.64
N HIS A 201 8.18 20.34 9.84
CA HIS A 201 7.01 19.95 9.07
C HIS A 201 5.97 21.07 9.00
N ASP A 202 5.60 21.63 10.17
CA ASP A 202 4.54 22.63 10.24
C ASP A 202 4.95 23.95 9.54
N ILE A 203 6.23 24.34 9.57
CA ILE A 203 6.72 25.51 8.83
C ILE A 203 6.76 25.24 7.33
N LEU A 204 7.26 24.06 6.91
CA LEU A 204 7.36 23.73 5.49
C LEU A 204 5.98 23.70 4.82
N PHE A 205 4.94 23.16 5.47
CA PHE A 205 3.58 23.18 4.93
C PHE A 205 2.90 24.56 4.96
N GLN A 206 3.39 25.51 5.77
CA GLN A 206 2.94 26.89 5.74
C GLN A 206 3.64 27.73 4.66
N THR A 207 4.67 27.18 4.04
CA THR A 207 5.45 27.88 3.01
C THR A 207 4.68 27.95 1.71
N THR A 208 4.40 29.15 1.24
CA THR A 208 3.71 29.40 -0.03
C THR A 208 4.64 29.92 -1.12
N ASN A 209 5.77 30.48 -0.74
CA ASN A 209 6.77 31.04 -1.65
C ASN A 209 8.13 30.38 -1.38
N TRP A 210 8.47 29.40 -2.20
CA TRP A 210 9.71 28.65 -2.08
C TRP A 210 10.88 29.43 -2.70
N THR A 211 11.96 29.56 -1.96
CA THR A 211 13.22 30.19 -2.37
C THR A 211 14.39 29.29 -1.96
N PRO A 212 15.60 29.48 -2.50
CA PRO A 212 16.78 28.73 -2.05
C PRO A 212 17.06 28.87 -0.54
N ASN A 213 16.63 29.96 0.10
CA ASN A 213 16.86 30.23 1.52
C ASN A 213 15.75 29.68 2.44
N THR A 214 14.60 29.29 1.90
CA THR A 214 13.42 28.89 2.68
C THR A 214 13.74 27.83 3.75
N ILE A 215 14.55 26.84 3.39
CA ILE A 215 14.91 25.71 4.27
C ILE A 215 15.81 26.20 5.42
N ASP A 216 16.83 27.00 5.13
CA ASP A 216 17.72 27.56 6.14
C ASP A 216 16.97 28.49 7.08
N GLU A 217 16.07 29.34 6.57
CA GLU A 217 15.21 30.22 7.35
C GLU A 217 14.28 29.43 8.28
N ALA A 218 13.67 28.35 7.78
CA ALA A 218 12.86 27.44 8.59
C ALA A 218 13.68 26.79 9.72
N ALA A 219 14.88 26.30 9.41
CA ALA A 219 15.77 25.67 10.38
C ALA A 219 16.21 26.63 11.49
N VAL A 220 16.57 27.87 11.13
CA VAL A 220 16.89 28.92 12.08
C VAL A 220 15.68 29.27 12.95
N ARG A 221 14.50 29.42 12.35
CA ARG A 221 13.27 29.79 13.04
C ARG A 221 12.87 28.78 14.11
N ILE A 222 13.08 27.49 13.88
CA ILE A 222 12.81 26.46 14.88
C ILE A 222 13.98 26.20 15.83
N GLY A 223 15.07 26.96 15.71
CA GLY A 223 16.24 26.92 16.60
C GLY A 223 17.04 25.61 16.48
N LEU A 224 17.30 25.13 15.26
CA LEU A 224 18.24 24.04 15.04
C LEU A 224 19.68 24.49 15.22
N ASP A 225 20.54 23.56 15.66
CA ASP A 225 21.99 23.71 15.49
C ASP A 225 22.32 23.66 14.00
N MET A 226 22.61 24.82 13.42
CA MET A 226 22.82 24.96 11.97
C MET A 226 24.06 24.23 11.47
N ASN A 227 25.08 24.00 12.32
CA ASN A 227 26.25 23.24 11.92
C ASN A 227 25.90 21.75 11.76
N LYS A 228 25.17 21.19 12.73
CA LYS A 228 24.64 19.83 12.66
C LYS A 228 23.64 19.68 11.53
N PHE A 229 22.72 20.64 11.39
CA PHE A 229 21.69 20.61 10.35
C PHE A 229 22.31 20.51 8.94
N ARG A 230 23.28 21.38 8.63
CA ARG A 230 23.95 21.36 7.34
C ARG A 230 24.79 20.10 7.08
N ALA A 231 25.45 19.59 8.11
CA ALA A 231 26.14 18.31 8.04
C ALA A 231 25.18 17.14 7.77
N ASP A 232 24.02 17.14 8.46
CA ASP A 232 23.02 16.10 8.30
C ASP A 232 22.31 16.16 6.94
N LEU A 233 22.05 17.34 6.36
CA LEU A 233 21.45 17.48 5.02
C LEU A 233 22.22 16.69 3.94
N ALA A 234 23.54 16.66 4.03
CA ALA A 234 24.42 15.95 3.09
C ALA A 234 24.76 14.52 3.54
N SER A 235 24.19 14.06 4.66
CA SER A 235 24.57 12.77 5.26
C SER A 235 23.97 11.58 4.50
N PRO A 236 24.70 10.44 4.45
CA PRO A 236 24.17 9.21 3.88
C PRO A 236 22.88 8.71 4.56
N GLU A 237 22.69 8.99 5.85
CA GLU A 237 21.53 8.57 6.61
C GLU A 237 20.25 9.27 6.14
N VAL A 238 20.33 10.57 5.82
CA VAL A 238 19.20 11.32 5.25
C VAL A 238 18.83 10.75 3.87
N GLN A 239 19.82 10.49 3.02
CA GLN A 239 19.57 9.89 1.71
C GLN A 239 19.03 8.46 1.81
N ALA A 240 19.52 7.68 2.78
CA ALA A 240 19.02 6.32 3.04
C ALA A 240 17.54 6.35 3.48
N GLN A 241 17.14 7.29 4.34
CA GLN A 241 15.74 7.44 4.76
C GLN A 241 14.83 7.83 3.59
N LEU A 242 15.23 8.78 2.76
CA LEU A 242 14.47 9.14 1.55
C LEU A 242 14.32 7.97 0.59
N THR A 243 15.41 7.22 0.39
CA THR A 243 15.40 6.03 -0.47
C THR A 243 14.47 4.96 0.09
N LYS A 244 14.51 4.75 1.41
CA LYS A 244 13.60 3.83 2.10
C LYS A 244 12.13 4.24 1.92
N ASP A 245 11.80 5.50 2.16
CA ASP A 245 10.42 5.99 2.03
C ASP A 245 9.91 5.87 0.59
N ARG A 246 10.74 6.13 -0.42
CA ARG A 246 10.42 5.89 -1.84
C ARG A 246 10.21 4.41 -2.14
N SER A 247 11.05 3.54 -1.59
CA SER A 247 10.88 2.09 -1.74
C SER A 247 9.59 1.60 -1.10
N ASP A 248 9.26 2.08 0.10
CA ASP A 248 8.01 1.76 0.78
C ASP A 248 6.79 2.27 -0.01
N ALA A 249 6.88 3.47 -0.61
CA ALA A 249 5.84 4.01 -1.49
C ALA A 249 5.64 3.13 -2.74
N GLN A 250 6.72 2.71 -3.38
CA GLN A 250 6.67 1.82 -4.55
C GLN A 250 6.07 0.46 -4.18
N ALA A 251 6.47 -0.13 -3.05
CA ALA A 251 5.95 -1.41 -2.57
C ALA A 251 4.46 -1.33 -2.23
N ALA A 252 3.98 -0.16 -1.75
CA ALA A 252 2.58 0.10 -1.45
C ALA A 252 1.76 0.60 -2.67
N ASP A 253 2.34 0.57 -3.88
CA ASP A 253 1.73 1.05 -5.14
C ASP A 253 1.29 2.53 -5.07
N VAL A 254 2.02 3.33 -4.28
CA VAL A 254 1.81 4.78 -4.14
C VAL A 254 2.51 5.51 -5.29
N ASN A 255 1.75 6.31 -6.04
CA ASN A 255 2.24 7.04 -7.22
C ASN A 255 1.83 8.51 -7.24
N ALA A 256 1.15 8.98 -6.19
CA ALA A 256 0.72 10.37 -6.03
C ALA A 256 0.69 10.76 -4.55
N THR A 257 0.76 12.06 -4.28
CA THR A 257 0.61 12.62 -2.93
C THR A 257 -0.61 13.56 -2.87
N PRO A 258 -1.25 13.64 -1.71
CA PRO A 258 -1.07 12.78 -0.54
C PRO A 258 -1.67 11.38 -0.76
N SER A 259 -1.03 10.32 -0.25
CA SER A 259 -1.59 8.97 -0.17
C SER A 259 -1.67 8.52 1.27
N ILE A 260 -2.84 7.99 1.66
CA ILE A 260 -3.16 7.64 3.05
C ILE A 260 -3.55 6.17 3.15
N PHE A 261 -3.09 5.55 4.24
CA PHE A 261 -3.51 4.21 4.64
C PHE A 261 -3.94 4.22 6.11
N ILE A 262 -5.09 3.62 6.43
CA ILE A 262 -5.53 3.38 7.81
C ILE A 262 -5.46 1.88 8.09
N ASN A 263 -4.62 1.48 9.05
CA ASN A 263 -4.33 0.08 9.37
C ASN A 263 -4.14 -0.77 8.10
N SER A 264 -3.20 -0.34 7.23
CA SER A 264 -2.87 -0.98 5.94
C SER A 264 -3.88 -0.77 4.80
N LYS A 265 -5.12 -0.34 5.07
CA LYS A 265 -6.17 -0.14 4.06
C LYS A 265 -6.01 1.22 3.37
N PRO A 266 -5.92 1.27 2.04
CA PRO A 266 -5.79 2.54 1.31
C PRO A 266 -7.06 3.38 1.43
N VAL A 267 -6.89 4.70 1.51
CA VAL A 267 -7.96 5.69 1.64
C VAL A 267 -8.15 6.41 0.31
N LYS A 268 -9.33 6.28 -0.31
CA LYS A 268 -9.69 6.98 -1.55
C LYS A 268 -10.27 8.37 -1.28
N ASP A 269 -11.26 8.46 -0.40
CA ASP A 269 -11.88 9.71 0.04
C ASP A 269 -11.20 10.24 1.32
N ARG A 270 -10.55 11.40 1.21
CA ARG A 270 -9.78 12.04 2.28
C ARG A 270 -10.59 13.06 3.08
N SER A 271 -11.92 13.08 2.91
CA SER A 271 -12.79 13.91 3.74
C SER A 271 -12.71 13.49 5.21
N LEU A 272 -12.81 14.45 6.11
CA LEU A 272 -12.82 14.18 7.56
C LEU A 272 -13.88 13.15 7.95
N GLN A 273 -15.05 13.22 7.32
CA GLN A 273 -16.14 12.29 7.58
C GLN A 273 -15.75 10.85 7.23
N ASN A 274 -15.15 10.62 6.06
CA ASN A 274 -14.73 9.28 5.65
C ASN A 274 -13.54 8.78 6.48
N LEU A 275 -12.56 9.64 6.77
CA LEU A 275 -11.44 9.29 7.65
C LEU A 275 -11.92 8.87 9.04
N GLN A 276 -12.87 9.62 9.63
CA GLN A 276 -13.48 9.27 10.92
C GLN A 276 -14.25 7.95 10.87
N LYS A 277 -14.98 7.69 9.79
CA LYS A 277 -15.68 6.42 9.54
C LYS A 277 -14.69 5.26 9.50
N MET A 278 -13.65 5.35 8.66
CA MET A 278 -12.63 4.30 8.54
C MET A 278 -11.87 4.06 9.85
N LEU A 279 -11.59 5.11 10.63
CA LEU A 279 -11.00 4.99 11.95
C LEU A 279 -11.91 4.21 12.90
N THR A 280 -13.20 4.50 12.90
CA THR A 280 -14.20 3.80 13.74
C THR A 280 -14.30 2.32 13.36
N GLU A 281 -14.32 2.02 12.06
CA GLU A 281 -14.28 0.63 11.55
C GLU A 281 -13.01 -0.11 11.99
N ALA A 282 -11.85 0.57 11.90
CA ALA A 282 -10.58 -0.01 12.32
C ALA A 282 -10.54 -0.33 13.83
N LEU A 283 -11.15 0.50 14.67
CA LEU A 283 -11.28 0.24 16.11
C LEU A 283 -12.16 -0.98 16.39
N GLY A 284 -13.25 -1.19 15.64
CA GLY A 284 -14.12 -2.34 15.76
C GLY A 284 -13.40 -3.66 15.44
N THR A 285 -12.49 -3.66 14.46
CA THR A 285 -11.70 -4.85 14.12
C THR A 285 -10.60 -5.17 15.14
N VAL A 286 -10.03 -4.18 15.80
CA VAL A 286 -9.04 -4.38 16.88
C VAL A 286 -9.69 -4.93 18.16
N GLY A 287 -10.94 -4.56 18.44
CA GLY A 287 -11.70 -5.04 19.61
C GLY A 287 -12.26 -6.46 19.47
N GLY A 288 -12.36 -6.98 18.24
CA GLY A 288 -12.92 -8.32 17.94
C GLY A 288 -11.88 -9.46 17.90
N ALA A 289 -10.60 -9.17 18.05
CA ALA A 289 -9.50 -10.15 18.03
C ALA A 289 -9.02 -10.53 19.44
N LYS A 290 -9.96 -10.76 20.38
CA LYS A 290 -9.67 -11.34 21.71
C LYS A 290 -10.25 -12.73 21.83
#